data_08ea2e01aeda0f0fc429b26b07f4f7be
#
_entry.id   08ea2e01aeda0f0fc429b26b07f4f7be
#
_cell.length_a   1.000
_cell.length_b   1.000
_cell.length_c   1.000
_cell.angle_alpha   90.00
_cell.angle_beta   90.00
_cell.angle_gamma   90.00
#
_symmetry.space_group_name_H-M   'P 1'
#
loop_
_entity.id
_entity.type
_entity.pdbx_description
1 polymer ?
#
loop_
_entity_poly.entity_id
_entity_poly.type
_entity_poly.pdbx_seq_one_letter_code
_entity_poly.pdbx_strand_id
1 'polypeptide(L)'
;MSLRSVALLLASALLASALLAPTALAEVHEVKMLNRGEAGAMVYEPDHLRIAPGDTVRFVPTQSGHNAASVPGLMPEGSTAFKSKLNQVFEQRFTVPGLYGVQCIPHLAMGMVMLIQVGDFTEAAVPASLPARAKARFGAQLQQLAAGQ
;
A
#
# COMPACT_ATOMS: atom_id res chain seq x y z
N MET A 1 -33.27 -34.38 -28.29
CA MET A 1 -32.19 -34.17 -27.30
C MET A 1 -32.77 -34.41 -25.91
N SER A 2 -32.20 -35.32 -25.10
CA SER A 2 -32.75 -35.60 -23.78
C SER A 2 -32.34 -34.52 -22.77
N LEU A 3 -33.19 -34.26 -21.76
CA LEU A 3 -32.86 -33.30 -20.68
C LEU A 3 -31.50 -33.54 -20.05
N ARG A 4 -31.01 -34.82 -20.02
CA ARG A 4 -29.70 -35.19 -19.51
C ARG A 4 -28.56 -34.66 -20.40
N SER A 5 -28.72 -34.59 -21.71
CA SER A 5 -27.71 -34.08 -22.64
C SER A 5 -27.57 -32.55 -22.55
N VAL A 6 -28.67 -31.85 -22.29
CA VAL A 6 -28.65 -30.40 -22.09
C VAL A 6 -27.98 -30.01 -20.76
N ALA A 7 -28.23 -30.77 -19.70
CA ALA A 7 -27.61 -30.52 -18.39
C ALA A 7 -26.08 -30.75 -18.41
N LEU A 8 -25.59 -31.76 -19.17
CA LEU A 8 -24.13 -31.95 -19.31
C LEU A 8 -23.43 -30.84 -20.10
N LEU A 9 -24.10 -30.31 -21.13
CA LEU A 9 -23.54 -29.21 -21.92
C LEU A 9 -23.50 -27.88 -21.15
N LEU A 10 -24.48 -27.62 -20.27
CA LEU A 10 -24.48 -26.44 -19.40
C LEU A 10 -23.43 -26.52 -18.29
N ALA A 11 -23.19 -27.72 -17.73
CA ALA A 11 -22.15 -27.93 -16.72
C ALA A 11 -20.73 -27.73 -17.29
N SER A 12 -20.47 -28.17 -18.53
CA SER A 12 -19.18 -27.98 -19.18
C SER A 12 -18.91 -26.52 -19.57
N ALA A 13 -19.93 -25.74 -19.93
CA ALA A 13 -19.78 -24.31 -20.24
C ALA A 13 -19.45 -23.47 -18.99
N LEU A 14 -20.00 -23.83 -17.83
CA LEU A 14 -19.70 -23.15 -16.56
C LEU A 14 -18.28 -23.43 -16.06
N LEU A 15 -17.76 -24.65 -16.30
CA LEU A 15 -16.39 -25.00 -15.92
C LEU A 15 -15.34 -24.32 -16.79
N ALA A 16 -15.63 -24.10 -18.07
CA ALA A 16 -14.72 -23.41 -19.00
C ALA A 16 -14.59 -21.90 -18.70
N SER A 17 -15.62 -21.27 -18.14
CA SER A 17 -15.60 -19.84 -17.76
C SER A 17 -14.70 -19.54 -16.54
N ALA A 18 -14.48 -20.52 -15.67
CA ALA A 18 -13.65 -20.36 -14.48
C ALA A 18 -12.14 -20.34 -14.78
N LEU A 19 -11.72 -20.80 -15.98
CA LEU A 19 -10.32 -20.86 -16.40
C LEU A 19 -9.79 -19.59 -17.06
N LEU A 20 -10.65 -18.59 -17.29
CA LEU A 20 -10.33 -17.34 -17.99
C LEU A 20 -10.23 -16.14 -17.02
N ALA A 21 -10.11 -16.37 -15.71
CA ALA A 21 -9.83 -15.27 -14.78
C ALA A 21 -8.47 -14.65 -15.15
N PRO A 22 -8.41 -13.35 -15.47
CA PRO A 22 -7.12 -12.71 -15.75
C PRO A 22 -6.24 -12.83 -14.50
N THR A 23 -5.07 -13.41 -14.65
CA THR A 23 -4.04 -13.33 -13.62
C THR A 23 -3.62 -11.87 -13.52
N ALA A 24 -3.99 -11.19 -12.45
CA ALA A 24 -3.49 -9.86 -12.15
C ALA A 24 -1.94 -9.96 -12.04
N LEU A 25 -1.23 -9.34 -12.97
CA LEU A 25 0.21 -9.22 -12.88
C LEU A 25 0.53 -8.25 -11.73
N ALA A 26 1.54 -8.59 -10.93
CA ALA A 26 2.03 -7.72 -9.88
C ALA A 26 2.55 -6.41 -10.50
N GLU A 27 2.09 -5.27 -9.99
CA GLU A 27 2.46 -3.95 -10.47
C GLU A 27 3.55 -3.34 -9.59
N VAL A 28 4.35 -2.43 -10.17
CA VAL A 28 5.35 -1.64 -9.44
C VAL A 28 4.88 -0.19 -9.39
N HIS A 29 4.65 0.31 -8.19
CA HIS A 29 4.24 1.69 -7.92
C HIS A 29 5.44 2.49 -7.43
N GLU A 30 5.77 3.59 -8.10
CA GLU A 30 6.88 4.45 -7.70
C GLU A 30 6.41 5.52 -6.71
N VAL A 31 7.19 5.72 -5.64
CA VAL A 31 7.01 6.76 -4.61
C VAL A 31 8.30 7.56 -4.48
N LYS A 32 8.21 8.86 -4.72
CA LYS A 32 9.32 9.79 -4.54
C LYS A 32 9.46 10.20 -3.07
N MET A 33 10.69 10.34 -2.61
CA MET A 33 11.00 10.89 -1.29
C MET A 33 11.59 12.30 -1.47
N LEU A 34 10.89 13.32 -0.94
CA LEU A 34 11.12 14.73 -1.28
C LEU A 34 11.27 15.60 -0.03
N ASN A 35 12.19 16.58 -0.10
CA ASN A 35 12.24 17.69 0.86
C ASN A 35 11.03 18.60 0.72
N ARG A 36 10.50 18.76 -0.51
CA ARG A 36 9.30 19.52 -0.81
C ARG A 36 8.56 18.91 -2.00
N GLY A 37 7.29 18.64 -1.83
CA GLY A 37 6.34 18.16 -2.84
C GLY A 37 5.01 18.91 -2.75
N GLU A 38 3.98 18.41 -3.40
CA GLU A 38 2.63 19.03 -3.43
C GLU A 38 2.01 19.15 -2.03
N ALA A 39 2.16 18.12 -1.18
CA ALA A 39 1.64 18.10 0.19
C ALA A 39 2.50 18.89 1.19
N GLY A 40 3.55 19.60 0.75
CA GLY A 40 4.40 20.44 1.58
C GLY A 40 5.82 19.97 1.74
N ALA A 41 6.41 20.22 2.93
CA ALA A 41 7.79 19.83 3.23
C ALA A 41 7.88 18.42 3.80
N MET A 42 8.99 17.73 3.51
CA MET A 42 9.29 16.36 3.98
C MET A 42 8.14 15.42 3.70
N VAL A 43 8.03 14.96 2.44
CA VAL A 43 6.90 14.17 1.95
C VAL A 43 7.33 12.98 1.13
N TYR A 44 6.50 11.94 1.15
CA TYR A 44 6.39 10.94 0.09
C TYR A 44 5.42 11.46 -0.97
N GLU A 45 5.66 11.16 -2.24
CA GLU A 45 4.77 11.55 -3.33
C GLU A 45 4.63 10.42 -4.35
N PRO A 46 3.42 9.82 -4.47
CA PRO A 46 2.22 10.11 -3.68
C PRO A 46 2.38 9.77 -2.19
N ASP A 47 1.59 10.42 -1.33
CA ASP A 47 1.64 10.22 0.11
C ASP A 47 0.66 9.16 0.63
N HIS A 48 -0.15 8.60 -0.25
CA HIS A 48 -0.99 7.42 0.00
C HIS A 48 -1.18 6.63 -1.29
N LEU A 49 -1.34 5.32 -1.17
CA LEU A 49 -1.56 4.38 -2.27
C LEU A 49 -2.62 3.35 -1.92
N ARG A 50 -3.36 2.88 -2.96
CA ARG A 50 -4.08 1.62 -2.96
C ARG A 50 -3.42 0.70 -3.95
N ILE A 51 -3.08 -0.50 -3.51
CA ILE A 51 -2.40 -1.51 -4.31
C ILE A 51 -3.02 -2.88 -4.09
N ALA A 52 -2.79 -3.80 -5.02
CA ALA A 52 -3.22 -5.18 -4.89
C ALA A 52 -2.21 -5.99 -4.05
N PRO A 53 -2.66 -7.05 -3.35
CA PRO A 53 -1.73 -8.01 -2.75
C PRO A 53 -0.80 -8.61 -3.82
N GLY A 54 0.51 -8.55 -3.57
CA GLY A 54 1.54 -8.98 -4.51
C GLY A 54 2.24 -7.85 -5.26
N ASP A 55 1.69 -6.64 -5.22
CA ASP A 55 2.32 -5.46 -5.80
C ASP A 55 3.58 -5.04 -5.03
N THR A 56 4.41 -4.26 -5.70
CA THR A 56 5.66 -3.72 -5.16
C THR A 56 5.60 -2.20 -5.14
N VAL A 57 6.05 -1.59 -4.05
CA VAL A 57 6.30 -0.15 -3.99
C VAL A 57 7.80 0.10 -4.06
N ARG A 58 8.19 0.95 -5.01
CA ARG A 58 9.55 1.40 -5.23
C ARG A 58 9.73 2.81 -4.68
N PHE A 59 10.46 2.92 -3.59
CA PHE A 59 10.79 4.20 -2.95
C PHE A 59 12.06 4.78 -3.57
N VAL A 60 11.96 5.99 -4.12
CA VAL A 60 13.05 6.67 -4.83
C VAL A 60 13.45 7.94 -4.07
N PRO A 61 14.68 8.02 -3.54
CA PRO A 61 15.17 9.25 -2.90
C PRO A 61 15.50 10.29 -3.99
N THR A 62 14.48 10.96 -4.50
CA THR A 62 14.62 12.01 -5.53
C THR A 62 15.42 13.19 -5.00
N GLN A 63 15.35 13.43 -3.69
CA GLN A 63 16.21 14.35 -2.95
C GLN A 63 16.85 13.59 -1.79
N SER A 64 18.03 14.03 -1.35
CA SER A 64 18.80 13.34 -0.32
C SER A 64 18.23 13.54 1.11
N GLY A 65 18.56 12.62 2.01
CA GLY A 65 18.20 12.69 3.42
C GLY A 65 17.03 11.80 3.83
N HIS A 66 16.57 10.90 2.95
CA HIS A 66 15.35 10.13 3.16
C HIS A 66 15.58 8.61 3.18
N ASN A 67 14.68 7.93 3.87
CA ASN A 67 14.50 6.49 3.83
C ASN A 67 13.02 6.10 3.95
N ALA A 68 12.71 4.83 3.73
CA ALA A 68 11.39 4.26 3.96
C ALA A 68 11.48 3.13 4.98
N ALA A 69 10.65 3.20 6.02
CA ALA A 69 10.55 2.17 7.04
C ALA A 69 9.09 1.99 7.47
N SER A 70 8.72 0.76 7.82
CA SER A 70 7.41 0.51 8.40
C SER A 70 7.24 1.19 9.76
N VAL A 71 5.99 1.62 10.06
CA VAL A 71 5.63 2.20 11.35
C VAL A 71 5.23 1.08 12.31
N PRO A 72 5.92 0.89 13.44
CA PRO A 72 5.51 -0.09 14.45
C PRO A 72 4.07 0.18 14.93
N GLY A 73 3.25 -0.87 14.97
CA GLY A 73 1.84 -0.76 15.37
C GLY A 73 0.88 -0.23 14.29
N LEU A 74 1.38 0.06 13.07
CA LEU A 74 0.55 0.41 11.91
C LEU A 74 0.95 -0.48 10.73
N MET A 75 0.77 -1.77 10.91
CA MET A 75 1.01 -2.83 9.93
C MET A 75 0.03 -3.97 10.16
N PRO A 76 -0.40 -4.69 9.12
CA PRO A 76 -1.23 -5.89 9.29
C PRO A 76 -0.50 -6.99 10.05
N GLU A 77 -1.24 -7.77 10.82
CA GLU A 77 -0.71 -8.99 11.44
C GLU A 77 -0.18 -9.95 10.38
N GLY A 78 0.94 -10.62 10.68
CA GLY A 78 1.61 -11.54 9.76
C GLY A 78 2.47 -10.86 8.68
N SER A 79 2.48 -9.54 8.60
CA SER A 79 3.40 -8.82 7.72
C SER A 79 4.80 -8.68 8.32
N THR A 80 5.80 -8.48 7.46
CA THR A 80 7.20 -8.30 7.90
C THR A 80 7.57 -6.82 7.90
N ALA A 81 8.15 -6.37 9.01
CA ALA A 81 8.69 -5.01 9.12
C ALA A 81 9.87 -4.79 8.14
N PHE A 82 9.96 -3.60 7.58
CA PHE A 82 11.01 -3.23 6.66
C PHE A 82 11.65 -1.88 7.01
N LYS A 83 12.89 -1.70 6.54
CA LYS A 83 13.65 -0.46 6.69
C LYS A 83 14.70 -0.37 5.59
N SER A 84 14.61 0.66 4.76
CA SER A 84 15.64 0.95 3.76
C SER A 84 16.84 1.66 4.38
N LYS A 85 17.97 1.60 3.68
CA LYS A 85 19.10 2.48 3.96
C LYS A 85 18.78 3.91 3.51
N LEU A 86 19.47 4.88 4.11
CA LEU A 86 19.36 6.28 3.75
C LEU A 86 19.84 6.51 2.31
N ASN A 87 19.11 7.30 1.53
CA ASN A 87 19.45 7.69 0.15
C ASN A 87 19.60 6.53 -0.84
N GLN A 88 19.00 5.38 -0.57
CA GLN A 88 18.99 4.26 -1.51
C GLN A 88 17.59 4.00 -2.04
N VAL A 89 17.50 3.68 -3.33
CA VAL A 89 16.27 3.12 -3.91
C VAL A 89 15.96 1.81 -3.19
N PHE A 90 14.71 1.65 -2.80
CA PHE A 90 14.26 0.48 -2.05
C PHE A 90 12.93 -0.02 -2.60
N GLU A 91 12.84 -1.32 -2.80
CA GLU A 91 11.63 -1.99 -3.25
C GLU A 91 11.08 -2.89 -2.14
N GLN A 92 9.79 -2.74 -1.85
CA GLN A 92 9.06 -3.58 -0.91
C GLN A 92 7.85 -4.18 -1.61
N ARG A 93 7.78 -5.50 -1.61
CA ARG A 93 6.60 -6.24 -2.06
C ARG A 93 5.61 -6.38 -0.90
N PHE A 94 4.33 -6.12 -1.16
CA PHE A 94 3.25 -6.19 -0.18
C PHE A 94 2.31 -7.35 -0.49
N THR A 95 2.34 -8.40 0.30
CA THR A 95 1.55 -9.62 0.07
C THR A 95 0.40 -9.80 1.04
N VAL A 96 0.51 -9.24 2.25
CA VAL A 96 -0.52 -9.36 3.28
C VAL A 96 -1.49 -8.18 3.14
N PRO A 97 -2.79 -8.42 2.94
CA PRO A 97 -3.80 -7.36 2.89
C PRO A 97 -3.87 -6.56 4.19
N GLY A 98 -4.14 -5.26 4.09
CA GLY A 98 -4.30 -4.38 5.22
C GLY A 98 -3.69 -3.01 5.00
N LEU A 99 -3.62 -2.22 6.07
CA LEU A 99 -3.07 -0.87 6.06
C LEU A 99 -1.65 -0.84 6.63
N TYR A 100 -0.74 -0.26 5.87
CA TYR A 100 0.66 -0.07 6.27
C TYR A 100 0.96 1.41 6.42
N GLY A 101 1.47 1.79 7.59
CA GLY A 101 2.13 3.07 7.78
C GLY A 101 3.60 2.99 7.37
N VAL A 102 4.06 3.97 6.62
CA VAL A 102 5.47 4.16 6.25
C VAL A 102 5.97 5.48 6.80
N GLN A 103 7.19 5.49 7.30
CA GLN A 103 7.84 6.66 7.89
C GLN A 103 9.24 6.87 7.30
N CYS A 104 9.63 8.14 7.19
CA CYS A 104 11.02 8.51 7.03
C CYS A 104 11.61 8.76 8.43
N ILE A 105 12.54 7.92 8.87
CA ILE A 105 13.04 7.95 10.25
C ILE A 105 13.63 9.32 10.62
N PRO A 106 14.53 9.95 9.81
CA PRO A 106 15.06 11.27 10.14
C PRO A 106 14.01 12.38 10.23
N HIS A 107 12.89 12.25 9.52
CA HIS A 107 11.90 13.32 9.38
C HIS A 107 10.51 12.97 9.95
N LEU A 108 10.42 11.92 10.80
CA LEU A 108 9.17 11.52 11.42
C LEU A 108 8.53 12.64 12.24
N ALA A 109 9.33 13.38 13.01
CA ALA A 109 8.86 14.51 13.80
C ALA A 109 8.32 15.67 12.94
N MET A 110 8.77 15.76 11.69
CA MET A 110 8.27 16.71 10.68
C MET A 110 7.03 16.20 9.95
N GLY A 111 6.60 14.95 10.24
CA GLY A 111 5.43 14.32 9.67
C GLY A 111 5.68 13.65 8.32
N MET A 112 6.93 13.26 7.99
CA MET A 112 7.20 12.53 6.74
C MET A 112 6.74 11.09 6.86
N VAL A 113 5.49 10.87 6.49
CA VAL A 113 4.78 9.59 6.56
C VAL A 113 3.89 9.39 5.34
N MET A 114 3.55 8.13 5.03
CA MET A 114 2.55 7.77 4.03
C MET A 114 1.76 6.54 4.45
N LEU A 115 0.59 6.34 3.84
CA LEU A 115 -0.23 5.14 3.96
C LEU A 115 -0.23 4.32 2.69
N ILE A 116 -0.15 3.00 2.84
CA ILE A 116 -0.35 2.04 1.75
C ILE A 116 -1.46 1.08 2.16
N GLN A 117 -2.57 1.13 1.43
CA GLN A 117 -3.66 0.17 1.53
C GLN A 117 -3.39 -0.97 0.54
N VAL A 118 -3.27 -2.19 1.06
CA VAL A 118 -3.09 -3.41 0.28
C VAL A 118 -4.40 -4.20 0.27
N GLY A 119 -5.04 -4.30 -0.88
CA GLY A 119 -6.36 -4.93 -0.97
C GLY A 119 -7.40 -4.24 -0.07
N ASP A 120 -8.37 -5.02 0.40
CA ASP A 120 -9.38 -4.53 1.33
C ASP A 120 -8.87 -4.59 2.77
N PHE A 121 -9.22 -3.58 3.58
CA PHE A 121 -9.01 -3.59 5.02
C PHE A 121 -10.23 -3.04 5.74
N THR A 122 -10.45 -3.48 6.97
CA THR A 122 -11.64 -3.11 7.73
C THR A 122 -11.39 -1.95 8.67
N GLU A 123 -10.25 -1.90 9.33
CA GLU A 123 -9.91 -0.82 10.26
C GLU A 123 -8.42 -0.86 10.65
N ALA A 124 -7.82 0.30 10.88
CA ALA A 124 -6.49 0.42 11.49
C ALA A 124 -6.41 1.70 12.32
N ALA A 125 -5.84 1.59 13.51
CA ALA A 125 -5.64 2.72 14.40
C ALA A 125 -4.24 3.31 14.25
N VAL A 126 -4.15 4.62 14.07
CA VAL A 126 -2.88 5.33 14.08
C VAL A 126 -2.30 5.31 15.49
N PRO A 127 -1.06 4.83 15.71
CA PRO A 127 -0.47 4.73 17.05
C PRO A 127 -0.42 6.08 17.77
N ALA A 128 -0.92 6.12 19.01
CA ALA A 128 -0.97 7.34 19.82
C ALA A 128 0.43 7.91 20.15
N SER A 129 1.46 7.05 20.16
CA SER A 129 2.86 7.39 20.46
C SER A 129 3.56 8.20 19.36
N LEU A 130 2.96 8.31 18.17
CA LEU A 130 3.56 9.05 17.07
C LEU A 130 3.55 10.57 17.32
N PRO A 131 4.52 11.33 16.74
CA PRO A 131 4.52 12.79 16.78
C PRO A 131 3.22 13.39 16.23
N ALA A 132 2.81 14.54 16.76
CA ALA A 132 1.54 15.17 16.41
C ALA A 132 1.39 15.43 14.90
N ARG A 133 2.47 15.87 14.22
CA ARG A 133 2.45 16.09 12.77
C ARG A 133 2.27 14.79 11.97
N ALA A 134 2.92 13.72 12.40
CA ALA A 134 2.74 12.41 11.77
C ALA A 134 1.30 11.91 11.90
N LYS A 135 0.72 12.01 13.10
CA LYS A 135 -0.69 11.66 13.34
C LYS A 135 -1.65 12.48 12.49
N ALA A 136 -1.43 13.79 12.39
CA ALA A 136 -2.27 14.67 11.58
C ALA A 136 -2.22 14.30 10.08
N ARG A 137 -1.03 13.99 9.54
CA ARG A 137 -0.89 13.54 8.14
C ARG A 137 -1.53 12.18 7.91
N PHE A 138 -1.33 11.22 8.78
CA PHE A 138 -2.01 9.93 8.68
C PHE A 138 -3.53 10.10 8.70
N GLY A 139 -4.07 10.98 9.55
CA GLY A 139 -5.50 11.28 9.59
C GLY A 139 -6.02 11.84 8.26
N ALA A 140 -5.30 12.77 7.64
CA ALA A 140 -5.65 13.30 6.32
C ALA A 140 -5.58 12.23 5.22
N GLN A 141 -4.54 11.40 5.22
CA GLN A 141 -4.36 10.31 4.26
C GLN A 141 -5.46 9.23 4.38
N LEU A 142 -5.89 8.90 5.62
CA LEU A 142 -7.03 8.01 5.85
C LEU A 142 -8.32 8.56 5.26
N GLN A 143 -8.58 9.87 5.39
CA GLN A 143 -9.74 10.52 4.79
C GLN A 143 -9.69 10.45 3.26
N GLN A 144 -8.53 10.64 2.66
CA GLN A 144 -8.34 10.55 1.20
C GLN A 144 -8.55 9.12 0.70
N LEU A 145 -8.01 8.12 1.42
CA LEU A 145 -8.25 6.71 1.12
C LEU A 145 -9.74 6.35 1.24
N ALA A 146 -10.46 6.87 2.22
CA ALA A 146 -11.89 6.63 2.37
C ALA A 146 -12.72 7.32 1.28
N ALA A 147 -12.37 8.52 0.84
CA ALA A 147 -13.08 9.27 -0.20
C ALA A 147 -12.92 8.67 -1.60
N GLY A 148 -11.86 7.92 -1.85
CA GLY A 148 -11.63 7.24 -3.14
C GLY A 148 -12.27 5.85 -3.26
N GLN A 149 -13.19 5.48 -2.36
CA GLN A 149 -13.96 4.21 -2.43
C GLN A 149 -15.16 4.33 -3.37
#